data_1d7c4d874c57e700cf6c26e9f868d446
#
_entry.id   1d7c4d874c57e700cf6c26e9f868d446
#
_cell.length_a   1.000
_cell.length_b   1.000
_cell.length_c   1.000
_cell.angle_alpha   90.00
_cell.angle_beta   90.00
_cell.angle_gamma   90.00
#
_symmetry.space_group_name_H-M   'P 1'
#
loop_
_entity.id
_entity.type
_entity.pdbx_description
1 polymer ?
#
loop_
_entity_poly.entity_id
_entity_poly.type
_entity_poly.pdbx_seq_one_letter_code
_entity_poly.pdbx_strand_id
1 'polypeptide(L)'
;MTLIKNTLFFLFILFYTFSAYSEQTVEDIIKERKSIFSKNYKTAKRVNSLASNGSLDEAKILMIEMSDNYKRLIDLFPENSKLGFKTEALPSIWENKDEFNLLMTKASSNMIELTSVIDGAEDMKATLGKYMWSSCKACHSKFRAEH
;
A
#
# COMPACT_ATOMS: atom_id res chain seq x y z
N MET A 1 -55.38 -31.86 -44.92
CA MET A 1 -54.97 -30.52 -44.41
C MET A 1 -54.30 -30.67 -43.04
N THR A 2 -53.01 -30.85 -43.01
CA THR A 2 -52.22 -31.10 -41.78
C THR A 2 -51.29 -29.89 -41.52
N LEU A 3 -51.60 -29.14 -40.48
CA LEU A 3 -50.81 -28.00 -40.02
C LEU A 3 -49.57 -28.51 -39.29
N ILE A 4 -48.39 -28.24 -39.86
CA ILE A 4 -47.10 -28.47 -39.25
C ILE A 4 -46.82 -27.26 -38.36
N LYS A 5 -46.85 -27.48 -37.02
CA LYS A 5 -46.38 -26.48 -36.06
C LYS A 5 -44.85 -26.57 -35.96
N ASN A 6 -44.16 -25.55 -36.52
CA ASN A 6 -42.74 -25.34 -36.29
C ASN A 6 -42.54 -24.77 -34.88
N THR A 7 -42.02 -25.59 -33.97
CA THR A 7 -41.58 -25.16 -32.67
C THR A 7 -40.09 -24.75 -32.79
N LEU A 8 -39.85 -23.45 -32.84
CA LEU A 8 -38.50 -22.89 -32.85
C LEU A 8 -37.94 -23.00 -31.41
N PHE A 9 -37.03 -23.95 -31.22
CA PHE A 9 -36.31 -24.11 -29.95
C PHE A 9 -35.15 -23.10 -29.89
N PHE A 10 -35.37 -21.99 -29.20
CA PHE A 10 -34.32 -20.97 -28.96
C PHE A 10 -33.35 -21.51 -27.91
N LEU A 11 -32.21 -22.01 -28.35
CA LEU A 11 -31.11 -22.42 -27.48
C LEU A 11 -30.40 -21.16 -26.94
N PHE A 12 -30.74 -20.71 -25.74
CA PHE A 12 -30.08 -19.62 -25.04
C PHE A 12 -28.73 -20.15 -24.50
N ILE A 13 -27.66 -19.98 -25.29
CA ILE A 13 -26.29 -20.29 -24.81
C ILE A 13 -25.88 -19.13 -23.90
N LEU A 14 -26.03 -19.32 -22.60
CA LEU A 14 -25.45 -18.46 -21.57
C LEU A 14 -23.92 -18.61 -21.62
N PHE A 15 -23.26 -17.69 -22.31
CA PHE A 15 -21.81 -17.51 -22.18
C PHE A 15 -21.52 -16.97 -20.77
N TYR A 16 -21.25 -17.87 -19.83
CA TYR A 16 -20.59 -17.51 -18.59
C TYR A 16 -19.14 -17.14 -18.93
N THR A 17 -18.89 -15.83 -19.09
CA THR A 17 -17.52 -15.32 -19.11
C THR A 17 -16.96 -15.50 -17.71
N PHE A 18 -16.29 -16.61 -17.46
CA PHE A 18 -15.40 -16.77 -16.33
C PHE A 18 -14.27 -15.77 -16.54
N SER A 19 -14.36 -14.59 -15.91
CA SER A 19 -13.20 -13.75 -15.70
C SER A 19 -12.22 -14.56 -14.85
N ALA A 20 -11.23 -15.16 -15.50
CA ALA A 20 -10.10 -15.78 -14.81
C ALA A 20 -9.39 -14.64 -14.04
N TYR A 21 -9.74 -14.48 -12.76
CA TYR A 21 -8.96 -13.68 -11.84
C TYR A 21 -7.61 -14.42 -11.73
N SER A 22 -6.60 -13.91 -12.43
CA SER A 22 -5.24 -14.44 -12.27
C SER A 22 -4.82 -14.17 -10.83
N GLU A 23 -4.69 -15.21 -10.05
CA GLU A 23 -4.17 -15.12 -8.69
C GLU A 23 -2.76 -14.52 -8.78
N GLN A 24 -2.51 -13.47 -7.99
CA GLN A 24 -1.24 -12.75 -7.99
C GLN A 24 -0.13 -13.69 -7.50
N THR A 25 0.96 -13.81 -8.27
CA THR A 25 2.06 -14.69 -7.89
C THR A 25 2.82 -14.15 -6.68
N VAL A 26 3.53 -15.02 -5.95
CA VAL A 26 4.41 -14.61 -4.84
C VAL A 26 5.45 -13.58 -5.30
N GLU A 27 5.98 -13.75 -6.51
CA GLU A 27 6.93 -12.79 -7.09
C GLU A 27 6.30 -11.43 -7.30
N ASP A 28 5.07 -11.37 -7.82
CA ASP A 28 4.35 -10.11 -8.06
C ASP A 28 4.05 -9.40 -6.74
N ILE A 29 3.62 -10.14 -5.71
CA ILE A 29 3.38 -9.61 -4.36
C ILE A 29 4.67 -8.98 -3.80
N ILE A 30 5.80 -9.68 -3.88
CA ILE A 30 7.08 -9.17 -3.37
C ILE A 30 7.53 -7.95 -4.19
N LYS A 31 7.38 -7.96 -5.51
CA LYS A 31 7.69 -6.81 -6.36
C LYS A 31 6.80 -5.61 -6.04
N GLU A 32 5.49 -5.83 -5.87
CA GLU A 32 4.53 -4.78 -5.53
C GLU A 32 4.90 -4.11 -4.20
N ARG A 33 5.11 -4.88 -3.10
CA ARG A 33 5.46 -4.27 -1.81
C ARG A 33 6.77 -3.49 -1.84
N LYS A 34 7.80 -4.01 -2.56
CA LYS A 34 9.07 -3.29 -2.76
C LYS A 34 8.87 -1.98 -3.52
N SER A 35 8.05 -2.02 -4.56
CA SER A 35 7.71 -0.83 -5.36
C SER A 35 7.00 0.23 -4.50
N ILE A 36 6.02 -0.17 -3.69
CA ILE A 36 5.27 0.75 -2.81
C ILE A 36 6.20 1.37 -1.76
N PHE A 37 7.08 0.60 -1.11
CA PHE A 37 8.05 1.16 -0.16
C PHE A 37 9.02 2.13 -0.83
N SER A 38 9.54 1.78 -2.02
CA SER A 38 10.41 2.67 -2.80
C SER A 38 9.67 3.96 -3.20
N LYS A 39 8.41 3.85 -3.61
CA LYS A 39 7.55 4.99 -3.92
C LYS A 39 7.36 5.87 -2.68
N ASN A 40 6.98 5.30 -1.54
CA ASN A 40 6.79 6.06 -0.29
C ASN A 40 8.07 6.80 0.13
N TYR A 41 9.25 6.20 -0.01
CA TYR A 41 10.50 6.87 0.31
C TYR A 41 10.76 8.09 -0.60
N LYS A 42 10.53 7.94 -1.91
CA LYS A 42 10.66 9.05 -2.88
C LYS A 42 9.63 10.14 -2.59
N THR A 43 8.39 9.74 -2.30
CA THR A 43 7.29 10.65 -1.95
C THR A 43 7.59 11.39 -0.65
N ALA A 44 8.12 10.74 0.38
CA ALA A 44 8.53 11.39 1.63
C ALA A 44 9.60 12.47 1.41
N LYS A 45 10.58 12.23 0.55
CA LYS A 45 11.56 13.27 0.14
C LYS A 45 10.89 14.44 -0.56
N ARG A 46 9.92 14.16 -1.43
CA ARG A 46 9.16 15.21 -2.13
C ARG A 46 8.32 16.03 -1.16
N VAL A 47 7.61 15.36 -0.22
CA VAL A 47 6.87 16.03 0.86
C VAL A 47 7.79 16.96 1.65
N ASN A 48 8.96 16.46 2.06
CA ASN A 48 9.94 17.28 2.79
C ASN A 48 10.35 18.53 2.00
N SER A 49 10.62 18.39 0.70
CA SER A 49 10.97 19.52 -0.18
C SER A 49 9.82 20.52 -0.32
N LEU A 50 8.60 20.04 -0.59
CA LEU A 50 7.41 20.89 -0.76
C LEU A 50 7.08 21.63 0.52
N ALA A 51 7.09 20.96 1.66
CA ALA A 51 6.83 21.56 2.96
C ALA A 51 7.86 22.63 3.31
N SER A 52 9.15 22.39 3.03
CA SER A 52 10.22 23.37 3.25
C SER A 52 10.10 24.59 2.35
N ASN A 53 9.45 24.47 1.20
CA ASN A 53 9.25 25.57 0.24
C ASN A 53 7.87 26.26 0.39
N GLY A 54 7.05 25.83 1.38
CA GLY A 54 5.71 26.40 1.60
C GLY A 54 4.61 25.87 0.69
N SER A 55 4.87 24.89 -0.18
CA SER A 55 3.87 24.25 -1.05
C SER A 55 3.07 23.19 -0.27
N LEU A 56 2.35 23.60 0.78
CA LEU A 56 1.74 22.70 1.74
C LEU A 56 0.58 21.90 1.13
N ASP A 57 -0.22 22.49 0.25
CA ASP A 57 -1.36 21.78 -0.36
C ASP A 57 -0.88 20.62 -1.24
N GLU A 58 0.18 20.80 -2.03
CA GLU A 58 0.79 19.72 -2.80
C GLU A 58 1.38 18.64 -1.87
N ALA A 59 2.02 19.05 -0.77
CA ALA A 59 2.56 18.12 0.21
C ALA A 59 1.46 17.26 0.84
N LYS A 60 0.30 17.84 1.19
CA LYS A 60 -0.87 17.12 1.77
C LYS A 60 -1.40 16.06 0.81
N ILE A 61 -1.51 16.34 -0.48
CA ILE A 61 -1.93 15.34 -1.48
C ILE A 61 -1.01 14.11 -1.45
N LEU A 62 0.30 14.35 -1.40
CA LEU A 62 1.29 13.28 -1.35
C LEU A 62 1.26 12.49 -0.02
N MET A 63 0.95 13.15 1.09
CA MET A 63 0.78 12.48 2.39
C MET A 63 -0.44 11.54 2.38
N ILE A 64 -1.55 11.95 1.75
CA ILE A 64 -2.74 11.10 1.58
C ILE A 64 -2.38 9.88 0.74
N GLU A 65 -1.66 10.06 -0.36
CA GLU A 65 -1.16 8.94 -1.19
C GLU A 65 -0.28 7.97 -0.37
N MET A 66 0.63 8.49 0.47
CA MET A 66 1.45 7.65 1.35
C MET A 66 0.58 6.89 2.37
N SER A 67 -0.45 7.51 2.90
CA SER A 67 -1.42 6.87 3.80
C SER A 67 -2.07 5.64 3.14
N ASP A 68 -2.56 5.79 1.92
CA ASP A 68 -3.20 4.69 1.19
C ASP A 68 -2.20 3.58 0.81
N ASN A 69 -0.99 3.94 0.47
CA ASN A 69 0.10 2.99 0.25
C ASN A 69 0.40 2.15 1.50
N TYR A 70 0.40 2.75 2.71
CA TYR A 70 0.59 2.00 3.96
C TYR A 70 -0.56 1.04 4.24
N LYS A 71 -1.82 1.41 3.96
CA LYS A 71 -2.98 0.50 4.05
C LYS A 71 -2.81 -0.69 3.11
N ARG A 72 -2.45 -0.44 1.84
CA ARG A 72 -2.22 -1.48 0.84
C ARG A 72 -1.13 -2.47 1.25
N LEU A 73 -0.06 -1.97 1.88
CA LEU A 73 1.06 -2.80 2.32
C LEU A 73 0.67 -3.88 3.33
N ILE A 74 -0.37 -3.69 4.14
CA ILE A 74 -0.83 -4.67 5.13
C ILE A 74 -1.12 -6.03 4.47
N ASP A 75 -1.72 -6.02 3.28
CA ASP A 75 -2.16 -7.21 2.55
C ASP A 75 -1.02 -7.89 1.74
N LEU A 76 0.14 -7.25 1.62
CA LEU A 76 1.22 -7.71 0.77
C LEU A 76 2.28 -8.56 1.49
N PHE A 77 1.92 -9.16 2.63
CA PHE A 77 2.77 -10.06 3.41
C PHE A 77 2.06 -11.37 3.75
N PRO A 78 1.55 -12.14 2.73
CA PRO A 78 1.00 -13.45 2.98
C PRO A 78 2.10 -14.44 3.40
N GLU A 79 1.71 -15.54 4.06
CA GLU A 79 2.62 -16.55 4.63
C GLU A 79 3.64 -17.11 3.61
N ASN A 80 3.23 -17.30 2.37
CA ASN A 80 4.06 -17.84 1.30
C ASN A 80 5.07 -16.85 0.70
N SER A 81 5.11 -15.58 1.18
CA SER A 81 5.97 -14.52 0.64
C SER A 81 7.17 -14.16 1.55
N LYS A 82 7.52 -15.05 2.48
CA LYS A 82 8.61 -14.85 3.45
C LYS A 82 10.00 -14.79 2.81
N LEU A 83 10.22 -15.58 1.76
CA LEU A 83 11.53 -15.79 1.16
C LEU A 83 11.51 -15.57 -0.35
N GLY A 84 12.69 -15.36 -0.92
CA GLY A 84 12.88 -15.27 -2.37
C GLY A 84 12.82 -13.84 -2.92
N PHE A 85 13.06 -13.72 -4.21
CA PHE A 85 12.96 -12.50 -5.03
C PHE A 85 13.67 -11.27 -4.42
N LYS A 86 14.79 -11.51 -3.71
CA LYS A 86 15.59 -10.46 -3.02
C LYS A 86 14.72 -9.62 -2.07
N THR A 87 13.82 -10.28 -1.31
CA THR A 87 13.07 -9.60 -0.26
C THR A 87 14.00 -9.20 0.90
N GLU A 88 13.79 -8.03 1.45
CA GLU A 88 14.45 -7.51 2.66
C GLU A 88 13.57 -7.67 3.89
N ALA A 89 12.37 -8.23 3.73
CA ALA A 89 11.45 -8.49 4.83
C ALA A 89 12.01 -9.58 5.75
N LEU A 90 12.12 -9.27 7.03
CA LEU A 90 12.58 -10.23 8.04
C LEU A 90 11.45 -11.19 8.44
N PRO A 91 11.77 -12.44 8.84
CA PRO A 91 10.80 -13.41 9.36
C PRO A 91 9.94 -12.86 10.51
N SER A 92 10.50 -11.96 11.31
CA SER A 92 9.81 -11.29 12.43
C SER A 92 8.49 -10.62 12.05
N ILE A 93 8.27 -10.26 10.77
CA ILE A 93 6.99 -9.74 10.28
C ILE A 93 5.86 -10.75 10.51
N TRP A 94 6.10 -12.01 10.21
CA TRP A 94 5.11 -13.09 10.33
C TRP A 94 5.01 -13.64 11.75
N GLU A 95 6.11 -13.59 12.50
CA GLU A 95 6.14 -13.96 13.91
C GLU A 95 5.41 -12.93 14.79
N ASN A 96 5.42 -11.65 14.39
CA ASN A 96 4.80 -10.53 15.12
C ASN A 96 3.84 -9.75 14.19
N LYS A 97 2.96 -10.47 13.50
CA LYS A 97 2.09 -9.91 12.45
C LYS A 97 1.20 -8.78 12.95
N ASP A 98 0.66 -8.90 14.15
CA ASP A 98 -0.20 -7.87 14.74
C ASP A 98 0.57 -6.57 14.99
N GLU A 99 1.81 -6.66 15.50
CA GLU A 99 2.65 -5.48 15.70
C GLU A 99 3.02 -4.84 14.36
N PHE A 100 3.36 -5.64 13.36
CA PHE A 100 3.64 -5.14 12.01
C PHE A 100 2.43 -4.40 11.42
N ASN A 101 1.24 -4.99 11.49
CA ASN A 101 0.01 -4.39 11.00
C ASN A 101 -0.33 -3.10 11.77
N LEU A 102 -0.12 -3.09 13.09
CA LEU A 102 -0.31 -1.90 13.92
C LEU A 102 0.62 -0.76 13.48
N LEU A 103 1.90 -1.04 13.19
CA LEU A 103 2.84 -0.04 12.70
C LEU A 103 2.47 0.50 11.32
N MET A 104 1.98 -0.34 10.40
CA MET A 104 1.49 0.10 9.10
C MET A 104 0.25 1.01 9.25
N THR A 105 -0.70 0.59 10.09
CA THR A 105 -1.91 1.39 10.41
C THR A 105 -1.53 2.72 11.03
N LYS A 106 -0.59 2.72 11.98
CA LYS A 106 -0.10 3.96 12.60
C LYS A 106 0.62 4.86 11.60
N ALA A 107 1.44 4.30 10.71
CA ALA A 107 2.09 5.08 9.66
C ALA A 107 1.06 5.74 8.72
N SER A 108 0.01 5.00 8.33
CA SER A 108 -1.11 5.54 7.55
C SER A 108 -1.79 6.69 8.29
N SER A 109 -2.18 6.48 9.56
CA SER A 109 -2.86 7.50 10.38
C SER A 109 -1.99 8.73 10.61
N ASN A 110 -0.68 8.55 10.85
CA ASN A 110 0.27 9.64 11.01
C ASN A 110 0.37 10.52 9.76
N MET A 111 0.22 9.95 8.56
CA MET A 111 0.20 10.73 7.31
C MET A 111 -1.06 11.61 7.23
N ILE A 112 -2.22 11.08 7.64
CA ILE A 112 -3.46 11.88 7.68
C ILE A 112 -3.37 12.96 8.76
N GLU A 113 -2.88 12.62 9.96
CA GLU A 113 -2.70 13.60 11.04
C GLU A 113 -1.74 14.73 10.62
N LEU A 114 -0.65 14.39 9.92
CA LEU A 114 0.30 15.36 9.40
C LEU A 114 -0.37 16.36 8.45
N THR A 115 -1.33 15.95 7.61
CA THR A 115 -2.09 16.89 6.75
C THR A 115 -2.87 17.93 7.54
N SER A 116 -3.28 17.59 8.76
CA SER A 116 -4.09 18.46 9.62
C SER A 116 -3.25 19.47 10.42
N VAL A 117 -2.00 19.08 10.75
CA VAL A 117 -1.15 19.89 11.64
C VAL A 117 -0.08 20.69 10.91
N ILE A 118 0.18 20.39 9.65
CA ILE A 118 1.33 20.94 8.92
C ILE A 118 1.23 22.45 8.68
N ASP A 119 0.01 22.99 8.51
CA ASP A 119 -0.19 24.43 8.27
C ASP A 119 0.20 25.29 9.48
N GLY A 120 0.07 24.75 10.69
CA GLY A 120 0.43 25.42 11.94
C GLY A 120 1.79 25.01 12.49
N ALA A 121 2.64 24.33 11.71
CA ALA A 121 3.92 23.82 12.18
C ALA A 121 4.92 24.96 12.41
N GLU A 122 5.26 25.22 13.67
CA GLU A 122 6.32 26.19 14.04
C GLU A 122 7.70 25.68 13.66
N ASP A 123 7.95 24.39 13.80
CA ASP A 123 9.17 23.69 13.34
C ASP A 123 8.77 22.59 12.35
N MET A 124 8.89 22.89 11.08
CA MET A 124 8.57 21.98 9.98
C MET A 124 9.40 20.70 10.05
N LYS A 125 10.69 20.80 10.33
CA LYS A 125 11.59 19.63 10.42
C LYS A 125 11.20 18.70 11.56
N ALA A 126 10.92 19.26 12.73
CA ALA A 126 10.47 18.46 13.88
C ALA A 126 9.12 17.82 13.61
N THR A 127 8.19 18.53 12.99
CA THR A 127 6.85 18.02 12.63
C THR A 127 6.94 16.86 11.65
N LEU A 128 7.66 17.00 10.55
CA LEU A 128 7.91 15.91 9.60
C LEU A 128 8.67 14.73 10.25
N GLY A 129 9.61 15.03 11.13
CA GLY A 129 10.33 14.03 11.92
C GLY A 129 9.41 13.19 12.78
N LYS A 130 8.49 13.84 13.50
CA LYS A 130 7.54 13.21 14.42
C LYS A 130 6.54 12.30 13.69
N TYR A 131 5.94 12.74 12.62
CA TYR A 131 4.83 12.01 11.98
C TYR A 131 5.29 11.10 10.84
N MET A 132 6.21 11.53 9.99
CA MET A 132 6.62 10.81 8.80
C MET A 132 7.86 9.94 9.01
N TRP A 133 8.99 10.54 9.37
CA TRP A 133 10.26 9.82 9.45
C TRP A 133 10.33 8.83 10.61
N SER A 134 9.69 9.14 11.75
CA SER A 134 9.61 8.21 12.89
C SER A 134 8.85 6.93 12.53
N SER A 135 7.81 7.03 11.69
CA SER A 135 7.04 5.87 11.23
C SER A 135 7.90 4.93 10.38
N CYS A 136 8.73 5.48 9.48
CA CYS A 136 9.67 4.68 8.70
C CYS A 136 10.68 3.95 9.60
N LYS A 137 11.28 4.67 10.56
CA LYS A 137 12.28 4.13 11.49
C LYS A 137 11.70 3.03 12.38
N ALA A 138 10.51 3.22 12.93
CA ALA A 138 9.88 2.28 13.84
C ALA A 138 9.67 0.90 13.21
N CYS A 139 9.25 0.86 11.94
CA CYS A 139 9.08 -0.39 11.22
C CYS A 139 10.42 -1.00 10.79
N HIS A 140 11.29 -0.19 10.17
CA HIS A 140 12.55 -0.68 9.61
C HIS A 140 13.51 -1.26 10.67
N SER A 141 13.52 -0.72 11.89
CA SER A 141 14.38 -1.23 12.97
C SER A 141 14.05 -2.65 13.43
N LYS A 142 12.85 -3.17 13.12
CA LYS A 142 12.40 -4.49 13.57
C LYS A 142 12.16 -5.48 12.44
N PHE A 143 11.74 -4.98 11.28
CA PHE A 143 11.10 -5.78 10.24
C PHE A 143 11.82 -5.75 8.88
N ARG A 144 12.90 -4.98 8.76
CA ARG A 144 13.72 -4.91 7.54
C ARG A 144 15.18 -5.31 7.82
N ALA A 145 15.77 -6.09 6.90
CA ALA A 145 17.20 -6.39 6.95
C ALA A 145 18.04 -5.10 6.86
N GLU A 146 19.16 -5.07 7.61
CA GLU A 146 20.15 -4.00 7.51
C GLU A 146 20.88 -4.05 6.15
N HIS A 147 21.29 -2.89 5.66
CA HIS A 147 22.06 -2.71 4.42
C HIS A 147 23.49 -2.31 4.74
#